data_26505e725ec1432f40cd3b099ce85ddd
#
_entry.id   26505e725ec1432f40cd3b099ce85ddd
#
_cell.length_a   1.000
_cell.length_b   1.000
_cell.length_c   1.000
_cell.angle_alpha   90.00
_cell.angle_beta   90.00
_cell.angle_gamma   90.00
#
_symmetry.space_group_name_H-M   'P 1'
#
loop_
_entity.id
_entity.type
_entity.pdbx_description
1 polymer ?
#
loop_
_entity_poly.entity_id
_entity_poly.type
_entity_poly.pdbx_seq_one_letter_code
_entity_poly.pdbx_strand_id
1 'polypeptide(L)'
;MKIPQRYLQNRTSNIMQEYATINKSILDKLNPSNLYRFFCLSLYRNDYYKVRWRIKDLARHTGESKDALKNFNKDMEAVLVRKRYSEPINHPVYKFTMRSLYCIPPIEQPNFITISHLFMKVNLSVKVKGYYIKLLLIADNNKIILSSKKLADKLGMGKKNIESYNLDLYNAGLLRFLSNGFELTPKDLLLSNDIAKQRKEWNPTNSKNVVKLVFKSK
;
A
#
# COMPACT_ATOMS: atom_id res chain seq x y z
N MET A 1 -13.74 6.93 -35.82
CA MET A 1 -13.37 7.93 -34.80
C MET A 1 -11.92 7.71 -34.42
N LYS A 2 -10.98 8.58 -34.84
CA LYS A 2 -9.53 8.43 -34.54
C LYS A 2 -9.30 8.95 -33.11
N ILE A 3 -8.83 8.09 -32.22
CA ILE A 3 -8.43 8.47 -30.86
C ILE A 3 -7.20 9.40 -31.00
N PRO A 4 -7.24 10.62 -30.40
CA PRO A 4 -6.13 11.55 -30.52
C PRO A 4 -4.81 10.93 -30.01
N GLN A 5 -3.75 11.03 -30.77
CA GLN A 5 -2.42 10.50 -30.45
C GLN A 5 -1.84 10.96 -29.09
N ARG A 6 -2.33 12.05 -28.52
CA ARG A 6 -1.96 12.54 -27.18
C ARG A 6 -2.29 11.56 -26.06
N TYR A 7 -3.27 10.66 -26.23
CA TYR A 7 -3.59 9.62 -25.26
C TYR A 7 -2.62 8.41 -25.29
N LEU A 8 -1.84 8.27 -26.35
CA LEU A 8 -0.88 7.17 -26.50
C LEU A 8 0.53 7.50 -25.96
N GLN A 9 0.84 8.79 -25.76
CA GLN A 9 2.16 9.22 -25.29
C GLN A 9 2.36 9.12 -23.77
N ASN A 10 1.33 8.96 -22.96
CA ASN A 10 1.46 8.61 -21.55
C ASN A 10 1.68 7.09 -21.38
N ARG A 11 2.71 6.54 -22.04
CA ARG A 11 3.39 5.35 -21.58
C ARG A 11 4.12 5.72 -20.27
N THR A 12 3.37 5.97 -19.22
CA THR A 12 3.94 5.98 -17.88
C THR A 12 4.49 4.58 -17.66
N SER A 13 5.80 4.43 -17.89
CA SER A 13 6.56 3.35 -17.29
C SER A 13 6.06 3.23 -15.86
N ASN A 14 5.81 2.01 -15.38
CA ASN A 14 5.51 1.76 -13.97
C ASN A 14 6.78 2.10 -13.16
N ILE A 15 7.05 3.37 -12.97
CA ILE A 15 8.18 3.87 -12.17
C ILE A 15 7.76 3.68 -10.72
N MET A 16 8.58 2.99 -9.96
CA MET A 16 8.37 2.82 -8.54
C MET A 16 8.61 4.16 -7.85
N GLN A 17 7.64 4.61 -7.08
CA GLN A 17 7.75 5.79 -6.22
C GLN A 17 8.63 5.47 -5.00
N GLU A 18 9.28 6.48 -4.45
CA GLU A 18 10.07 6.31 -3.22
C GLU A 18 9.18 5.98 -2.01
N TYR A 19 7.93 6.43 -2.03
CA TYR A 19 6.97 6.29 -0.95
C TYR A 19 5.59 5.88 -1.45
N ALA A 20 4.87 5.12 -0.63
CA ALA A 20 3.45 4.86 -0.79
C ALA A 20 2.67 5.37 0.41
N THR A 21 1.56 6.06 0.16
CA THR A 21 0.64 6.55 1.20
C THR A 21 -0.52 5.57 1.36
N ILE A 22 -0.80 5.20 2.60
CA ILE A 22 -1.81 4.22 2.98
C ILE A 22 -2.82 4.89 3.89
N ASN A 23 -4.11 4.90 3.50
CA ASN A 23 -5.19 5.45 4.30
C ASN A 23 -5.56 4.54 5.47
N LYS A 24 -5.92 5.12 6.59
CA LYS A 24 -6.40 4.37 7.77
C LYS A 24 -7.72 3.64 7.51
N SER A 25 -8.57 4.16 6.62
CA SER A 25 -9.86 3.58 6.25
C SER A 25 -9.79 2.16 5.65
N ILE A 26 -8.58 1.72 5.24
CA ILE A 26 -8.39 0.35 4.71
C ILE A 26 -7.95 -0.66 5.78
N LEU A 27 -7.70 -0.22 7.01
CA LEU A 27 -7.18 -1.03 8.12
C LEU A 27 -8.00 -2.31 8.36
N ASP A 28 -9.33 -2.16 8.42
CA ASP A 28 -10.25 -3.25 8.73
C ASP A 28 -10.76 -3.99 7.48
N LYS A 29 -10.50 -3.45 6.29
CA LYS A 29 -10.93 -4.03 5.02
C LYS A 29 -9.96 -5.08 4.48
N LEU A 30 -8.70 -5.03 4.88
CA LEU A 30 -7.66 -5.91 4.38
C LEU A 30 -7.01 -6.72 5.50
N ASN A 31 -6.81 -8.01 5.26
CA ASN A 31 -5.94 -8.82 6.10
C ASN A 31 -4.46 -8.37 5.93
N PRO A 32 -3.56 -8.77 6.85
CA PRO A 32 -2.17 -8.33 6.79
C PRO A 32 -1.48 -8.58 5.45
N SER A 33 -1.61 -9.76 4.86
CA SER A 33 -0.97 -10.06 3.57
C SER A 33 -1.45 -9.13 2.47
N ASN A 34 -2.75 -8.89 2.40
CA ASN A 34 -3.34 -8.04 1.38
C ASN A 34 -3.01 -6.56 1.60
N LEU A 35 -2.86 -6.13 2.85
CA LEU A 35 -2.41 -4.77 3.14
C LEU A 35 -0.97 -4.52 2.66
N TYR A 36 -0.06 -5.48 2.83
CA TYR A 36 1.28 -5.37 2.26
C TYR A 36 1.27 -5.40 0.73
N ARG A 37 0.45 -6.26 0.12
CA ARG A 37 0.27 -6.31 -1.34
C ARG A 37 -0.30 -5.00 -1.89
N PHE A 38 -1.23 -4.38 -1.17
CA PHE A 38 -1.76 -3.06 -1.49
C PHE A 38 -0.68 -1.98 -1.40
N PHE A 39 0.19 -2.03 -0.38
CA PHE A 39 1.36 -1.16 -0.28
C PHE A 39 2.27 -1.31 -1.50
N CYS A 40 2.65 -2.54 -1.86
CA CYS A 40 3.47 -2.78 -3.05
C CYS A 40 2.82 -2.24 -4.33
N LEU A 41 1.50 -2.42 -4.49
CA LEU A 41 0.76 -1.87 -5.62
C LEU A 41 0.82 -0.33 -5.62
N SER A 42 0.66 0.29 -4.46
CA SER A 42 0.59 1.75 -4.30
C SER A 42 1.91 2.45 -4.61
N LEU A 43 3.05 1.77 -4.48
CA LEU A 43 4.36 2.29 -4.90
C LEU A 43 4.46 2.55 -6.42
N TYR A 44 3.60 1.95 -7.22
CA TYR A 44 3.62 2.08 -8.69
C TYR A 44 2.47 2.92 -9.24
N ARG A 45 1.75 3.64 -8.37
CA ARG A 45 0.70 4.55 -8.81
C ARG A 45 1.29 5.72 -9.61
N ASN A 46 0.57 6.15 -10.62
CA ASN A 46 0.83 7.41 -11.30
C ASN A 46 0.11 8.59 -10.61
N ASP A 47 0.27 9.80 -11.13
CA ASP A 47 -0.36 11.03 -10.60
C ASP A 47 -1.90 10.97 -10.58
N TYR A 48 -2.49 10.08 -11.36
CA TYR A 48 -3.94 9.83 -11.39
C TYR A 48 -4.37 8.69 -10.48
N TYR A 49 -3.53 8.27 -9.52
CA TYR A 49 -3.81 7.15 -8.61
C TYR A 49 -4.12 5.83 -9.33
N LYS A 50 -3.48 5.57 -10.47
CA LYS A 50 -3.70 4.38 -11.29
C LYS A 50 -2.44 3.55 -11.40
N VAL A 51 -2.62 2.22 -11.37
CA VAL A 51 -1.52 1.24 -11.54
C VAL A 51 -1.91 0.24 -12.62
N ARG A 52 -1.02 0.02 -13.56
CA ARG A 52 -1.16 -0.99 -14.62
C ARG A 52 -0.28 -2.18 -14.31
N TRP A 53 -0.86 -3.22 -13.70
CA TRP A 53 -0.10 -4.41 -13.32
C TRP A 53 -0.78 -5.70 -13.75
N ARG A 54 0.04 -6.76 -13.85
CA ARG A 54 -0.37 -8.16 -13.90
C ARG A 54 -0.08 -8.81 -12.56
N ILE A 55 -0.79 -9.89 -12.23
CA ILE A 55 -0.54 -10.67 -11.01
C ILE A 55 0.92 -11.15 -10.93
N LYS A 56 1.53 -11.49 -12.08
CA LYS A 56 2.94 -11.90 -12.12
C LYS A 56 3.92 -10.78 -11.71
N ASP A 57 3.55 -9.53 -11.95
CA ASP A 57 4.37 -8.38 -11.56
C ASP A 57 4.29 -8.20 -10.04
N LEU A 58 3.09 -8.32 -9.46
CA LEU A 58 2.89 -8.32 -8.01
C LEU A 58 3.63 -9.49 -7.33
N ALA A 59 3.51 -10.71 -7.87
CA ALA A 59 4.22 -11.89 -7.37
C ALA A 59 5.73 -11.65 -7.27
N ARG A 60 6.32 -11.05 -8.30
CA ARG A 60 7.75 -10.71 -8.31
C ARG A 60 8.13 -9.72 -7.20
N HIS A 61 7.29 -8.71 -6.96
CA HIS A 61 7.56 -7.67 -5.96
C HIS A 61 7.31 -8.11 -4.53
N THR A 62 6.37 -9.01 -4.31
CA THR A 62 6.09 -9.56 -2.96
C THR A 62 6.94 -10.78 -2.63
N GLY A 63 7.58 -11.40 -3.62
CA GLY A 63 8.28 -12.69 -3.46
C GLY A 63 7.33 -13.87 -3.30
N GLU A 64 6.04 -13.71 -3.61
CA GLU A 64 5.02 -14.75 -3.44
C GLU A 64 4.78 -15.55 -4.74
N SER A 65 4.24 -16.76 -4.60
CA SER A 65 3.76 -17.55 -5.74
C SER A 65 2.49 -16.94 -6.34
N LYS A 66 2.20 -17.27 -7.59
CA LYS A 66 0.93 -16.88 -8.22
C LYS A 66 -0.28 -17.45 -7.50
N ASP A 67 -0.15 -18.65 -6.92
CA ASP A 67 -1.24 -19.30 -6.18
C ASP A 67 -1.56 -18.55 -4.88
N ALA A 68 -0.55 -18.02 -4.18
CA ALA A 68 -0.76 -17.16 -3.01
C ALA A 68 -1.55 -15.89 -3.36
N LEU A 69 -1.51 -15.45 -4.63
CA LEU A 69 -2.20 -14.27 -5.13
C LEU A 69 -3.52 -14.58 -5.84
N LYS A 70 -3.97 -15.87 -5.83
CA LYS A 70 -5.17 -16.31 -6.54
C LYS A 70 -6.41 -15.47 -6.26
N ASN A 71 -6.63 -15.12 -5.00
CA ASN A 71 -7.79 -14.34 -4.55
C ASN A 71 -7.53 -12.83 -4.48
N PHE A 72 -6.30 -12.37 -4.77
CA PHE A 72 -5.90 -10.96 -4.63
C PHE A 72 -6.90 -9.98 -5.25
N ASN A 73 -7.34 -10.25 -6.48
CA ASN A 73 -8.26 -9.32 -7.16
C ASN A 73 -9.61 -9.20 -6.46
N LYS A 74 -10.15 -10.32 -5.95
CA LYS A 74 -11.40 -10.35 -5.19
C LYS A 74 -11.25 -9.61 -3.87
N ASP A 75 -10.16 -9.88 -3.16
CA ASP A 75 -9.91 -9.27 -1.85
C ASP A 75 -9.70 -7.75 -1.95
N MET A 76 -9.16 -7.27 -3.10
CA MET A 76 -8.94 -5.84 -3.34
C MET A 76 -10.20 -5.06 -3.71
N GLU A 77 -11.30 -5.71 -4.08
CA GLU A 77 -12.57 -5.03 -4.45
C GLU A 77 -13.13 -4.20 -3.30
N ALA A 78 -12.80 -4.54 -2.06
CA ALA A 78 -13.19 -3.78 -0.87
C ALA A 78 -12.51 -2.39 -0.74
N VAL A 79 -11.40 -2.16 -1.46
CA VAL A 79 -10.55 -0.97 -1.25
C VAL A 79 -10.17 -0.23 -2.53
N LEU A 80 -10.33 -0.83 -3.70
CA LEU A 80 -10.01 -0.18 -4.96
C LEU A 80 -10.89 -0.66 -6.11
N VAL A 81 -10.95 0.14 -7.17
CA VAL A 81 -11.66 -0.21 -8.40
C VAL A 81 -10.67 -0.84 -9.39
N ARG A 82 -10.98 -2.03 -9.86
CA ARG A 82 -10.24 -2.71 -10.92
C ARG A 82 -10.98 -2.64 -12.24
N LYS A 83 -10.31 -2.18 -13.30
CA LYS A 83 -10.81 -2.22 -14.67
C LYS A 83 -9.95 -3.16 -15.50
N ARG A 84 -10.58 -3.94 -16.39
CA ARG A 84 -9.87 -4.73 -17.41
C ARG A 84 -9.86 -3.96 -18.73
N TYR A 85 -8.76 -4.06 -19.46
CA TYR A 85 -8.64 -3.50 -20.79
C TYR A 85 -7.73 -4.40 -21.64
N SER A 86 -7.94 -4.37 -22.96
CA SER A 86 -7.07 -5.05 -23.93
C SER A 86 -5.95 -4.10 -24.34
N GLU A 87 -4.73 -4.61 -24.38
CA GLU A 87 -3.54 -3.89 -24.83
C GLU A 87 -2.96 -4.60 -26.05
N PRO A 88 -2.72 -3.90 -27.17
CA PRO A 88 -2.05 -4.47 -28.32
C PRO A 88 -0.66 -4.98 -27.95
N ILE A 89 -0.27 -6.12 -28.47
CA ILE A 89 1.06 -6.69 -28.27
C ILE A 89 1.67 -7.07 -29.62
N ASN A 90 2.98 -6.92 -29.73
CA ASN A 90 3.73 -7.45 -30.86
C ASN A 90 4.02 -8.94 -30.60
N HIS A 91 3.11 -9.81 -31.07
CA HIS A 91 3.24 -11.26 -30.94
C HIS A 91 2.71 -11.93 -32.22
N PRO A 92 3.37 -12.97 -32.73
CA PRO A 92 3.01 -13.58 -34.02
C PRO A 92 1.58 -14.16 -34.07
N VAL A 93 1.06 -14.64 -32.93
CA VAL A 93 -0.27 -15.27 -32.84
C VAL A 93 -1.30 -14.39 -32.15
N TYR A 94 -0.93 -13.72 -31.06
CA TYR A 94 -1.85 -12.95 -30.25
C TYR A 94 -1.72 -11.46 -30.52
N LYS A 95 -2.81 -10.82 -30.96
CA LYS A 95 -2.85 -9.37 -31.24
C LYS A 95 -3.01 -8.51 -29.98
N PHE A 96 -3.60 -9.07 -28.93
CA PHE A 96 -3.94 -8.35 -27.70
C PHE A 96 -3.65 -9.19 -26.45
N THR A 97 -3.34 -8.51 -25.35
CA THR A 97 -3.27 -9.08 -24.01
C THR A 97 -4.20 -8.34 -23.06
N MET A 98 -4.81 -9.08 -22.13
CA MET A 98 -5.64 -8.48 -21.08
C MET A 98 -4.78 -7.95 -19.94
N ARG A 99 -5.01 -6.70 -19.58
CA ARG A 99 -4.34 -6.00 -18.47
C ARG A 99 -5.37 -5.59 -17.41
N SER A 100 -4.89 -5.41 -16.21
CA SER A 100 -5.65 -4.78 -15.13
C SER A 100 -5.14 -3.37 -14.88
N LEU A 101 -6.09 -2.45 -14.73
CA LEU A 101 -5.88 -1.10 -14.23
C LEU A 101 -6.51 -1.03 -12.84
N TYR A 102 -5.69 -0.80 -11.83
CA TYR A 102 -6.13 -0.60 -10.46
C TYR A 102 -6.22 0.89 -10.17
N CYS A 103 -7.38 1.35 -9.74
CA CYS A 103 -7.61 2.72 -9.31
C CYS A 103 -7.54 2.74 -7.78
N ILE A 104 -6.47 3.32 -7.24
CA ILE A 104 -6.22 3.43 -5.81
C ILE A 104 -7.05 4.60 -5.26
N PRO A 105 -7.68 4.50 -4.08
CA PRO A 105 -8.42 5.62 -3.50
C PRO A 105 -7.49 6.81 -3.23
N PRO A 106 -8.02 8.04 -3.31
CA PRO A 106 -7.27 9.25 -2.97
C PRO A 106 -6.85 9.26 -1.50
N ILE A 107 -5.88 10.11 -1.17
CA ILE A 107 -5.38 10.24 0.20
C ILE A 107 -6.42 10.95 1.06
N GLU A 108 -6.77 10.34 2.20
CA GLU A 108 -7.70 10.86 3.20
C GLU A 108 -6.93 11.54 4.33
N GLN A 109 -7.02 12.85 4.41
CA GLN A 109 -6.36 13.60 5.48
C GLN A 109 -7.27 13.74 6.71
N PRO A 110 -6.68 13.69 7.90
CA PRO A 110 -5.28 13.44 8.28
C PRO A 110 -4.95 11.95 8.50
N ASN A 111 -5.80 11.04 8.05
CA ASN A 111 -5.83 9.63 8.43
C ASN A 111 -5.02 8.74 7.47
N PHE A 112 -3.72 8.96 7.39
CA PHE A 112 -2.82 8.17 6.54
C PHE A 112 -1.42 8.01 7.16
N ILE A 113 -0.64 7.09 6.59
CA ILE A 113 0.80 6.98 6.78
C ILE A 113 1.49 6.91 5.41
N THR A 114 2.74 7.36 5.33
CA THR A 114 3.54 7.29 4.10
C THR A 114 4.80 6.46 4.36
N ILE A 115 4.91 5.33 3.68
CA ILE A 115 5.93 4.30 3.89
C ILE A 115 6.89 4.28 2.72
N SER A 116 8.20 4.25 3.01
CA SER A 116 9.27 4.14 2.01
C SER A 116 9.26 2.78 1.31
N HIS A 117 9.64 2.78 0.02
CA HIS A 117 9.91 1.57 -0.75
C HIS A 117 10.99 0.68 -0.11
N LEU A 118 11.86 1.23 0.74
CA LEU A 118 12.87 0.47 1.48
C LEU A 118 12.25 -0.61 2.36
N PHE A 119 10.99 -0.43 2.76
CA PHE A 119 10.26 -1.45 3.51
C PHE A 119 10.14 -2.79 2.76
N MET A 120 10.15 -2.77 1.44
CA MET A 120 10.16 -4.02 0.65
C MET A 120 11.41 -4.86 0.92
N LYS A 121 12.56 -4.23 1.22
CA LYS A 121 13.85 -4.87 1.45
C LYS A 121 14.01 -5.47 2.86
N VAL A 122 13.12 -5.12 3.79
CA VAL A 122 13.15 -5.69 5.15
C VAL A 122 12.92 -7.20 5.07
N ASN A 123 13.77 -7.98 5.74
CA ASN A 123 13.67 -9.45 5.74
C ASN A 123 12.59 -9.93 6.72
N LEU A 124 11.33 -9.84 6.30
CA LEU A 124 10.15 -10.27 7.04
C LEU A 124 9.15 -10.91 6.07
N SER A 125 8.33 -11.82 6.56
CA SER A 125 7.25 -12.42 5.77
C SER A 125 6.22 -11.37 5.36
N VAL A 126 5.50 -11.63 4.26
CA VAL A 126 4.43 -10.77 3.75
C VAL A 126 3.37 -10.48 4.83
N LYS A 127 3.03 -11.49 5.65
CA LYS A 127 2.07 -11.34 6.76
C LYS A 127 2.58 -10.39 7.84
N VAL A 128 3.84 -10.54 8.25
CA VAL A 128 4.45 -9.68 9.27
C VAL A 128 4.61 -8.25 8.77
N LYS A 129 5.01 -8.06 7.51
CA LYS A 129 5.06 -6.73 6.89
C LYS A 129 3.69 -6.06 6.87
N GLY A 130 2.65 -6.75 6.48
CA GLY A 130 1.30 -6.21 6.48
C GLY A 130 0.77 -5.93 7.90
N TYR A 131 1.11 -6.78 8.85
CA TYR A 131 0.82 -6.53 10.26
C TYR A 131 1.52 -5.25 10.76
N TYR A 132 2.78 -5.05 10.41
CA TYR A 132 3.51 -3.82 10.77
C TYR A 132 2.83 -2.56 10.22
N ILE A 133 2.32 -2.59 8.98
CA ILE A 133 1.53 -1.49 8.42
C ILE A 133 0.28 -1.25 9.27
N LYS A 134 -0.43 -2.32 9.71
CA LYS A 134 -1.57 -2.17 10.63
C LYS A 134 -1.18 -1.48 11.93
N LEU A 135 -0.05 -1.85 12.53
CA LEU A 135 0.46 -1.21 13.73
C LEU A 135 0.75 0.29 13.51
N LEU A 136 1.42 0.65 12.40
CA LEU A 136 1.69 2.04 12.07
C LEU A 136 0.42 2.88 11.90
N LEU A 137 -0.65 2.29 11.35
CA LEU A 137 -1.93 2.98 11.17
C LEU A 137 -2.68 3.25 12.48
N ILE A 138 -2.48 2.43 13.53
CA ILE A 138 -3.15 2.58 14.82
C ILE A 138 -2.28 3.22 15.90
N ALA A 139 -0.97 3.31 15.67
CA ALA A 139 -0.04 3.90 16.63
C ALA A 139 -0.31 5.38 16.84
N ASP A 140 -0.18 5.82 18.08
CA ASP A 140 -0.09 7.21 18.47
C ASP A 140 1.36 7.52 18.86
N ASN A 141 2.00 8.47 18.16
CA ASN A 141 3.41 8.83 18.35
C ASN A 141 4.33 7.59 18.44
N ASN A 142 4.17 6.66 17.50
CA ASN A 142 4.86 5.38 17.43
C ASN A 142 4.58 4.43 18.63
N LYS A 143 3.64 4.72 19.50
CA LYS A 143 3.30 3.87 20.66
C LYS A 143 1.93 3.25 20.51
N ILE A 144 1.80 2.03 21.03
CA ILE A 144 0.56 1.26 21.11
C ILE A 144 0.45 0.77 22.55
N ILE A 145 -0.37 1.44 23.35
CA ILE A 145 -0.57 1.13 24.78
C ILE A 145 -1.73 0.13 24.90
N LEU A 146 -1.52 -1.08 24.43
CA LEU A 146 -2.47 -2.18 24.45
C LEU A 146 -1.75 -3.49 24.76
N SER A 147 -2.36 -4.35 25.58
CA SER A 147 -1.90 -5.73 25.72
C SER A 147 -2.07 -6.52 24.41
N SER A 148 -1.32 -7.60 24.22
CA SER A 148 -1.44 -8.47 23.04
C SER A 148 -2.88 -8.98 22.81
N LYS A 149 -3.64 -9.25 23.88
CA LYS A 149 -5.04 -9.66 23.78
C LYS A 149 -5.90 -8.53 23.21
N LYS A 150 -5.85 -7.33 23.80
CA LYS A 150 -6.62 -6.17 23.31
C LYS A 150 -6.24 -5.77 21.89
N LEU A 151 -4.95 -5.91 21.54
CA LEU A 151 -4.48 -5.66 20.18
C LEU A 151 -5.01 -6.70 19.19
N ALA A 152 -5.06 -7.97 19.58
CA ALA A 152 -5.63 -9.05 18.80
C ALA A 152 -7.11 -8.79 18.48
N ASP A 153 -7.89 -8.46 19.51
CA ASP A 153 -9.31 -8.12 19.39
C ASP A 153 -9.51 -6.91 18.46
N LYS A 154 -8.71 -5.84 18.64
CA LYS A 154 -8.78 -4.62 17.82
C LYS A 154 -8.45 -4.87 16.35
N LEU A 155 -7.53 -5.77 16.03
CA LEU A 155 -7.10 -6.05 14.67
C LEU A 155 -7.81 -7.25 14.02
N GLY A 156 -8.73 -7.91 14.76
CA GLY A 156 -9.41 -9.12 14.30
C GLY A 156 -8.44 -10.27 14.02
N MET A 157 -7.40 -10.45 14.86
CA MET A 157 -6.33 -11.42 14.67
C MET A 157 -6.20 -12.34 15.88
N GLY A 158 -5.73 -13.58 15.67
CA GLY A 158 -5.47 -14.49 16.78
C GLY A 158 -4.30 -13.99 17.66
N LYS A 159 -4.43 -14.09 19.00
CA LYS A 159 -3.40 -13.68 19.96
C LYS A 159 -2.04 -14.30 19.68
N LYS A 160 -1.98 -15.61 19.37
CA LYS A 160 -0.72 -16.31 19.02
C LYS A 160 -0.01 -15.69 17.79
N ASN A 161 -0.78 -15.26 16.79
CA ASN A 161 -0.19 -14.58 15.62
C ASN A 161 0.38 -13.21 16.02
N ILE A 162 -0.33 -12.44 16.86
CA ILE A 162 0.16 -11.15 17.37
C ILE A 162 1.50 -11.34 18.11
N GLU A 163 1.58 -12.32 18.98
CA GLU A 163 2.78 -12.60 19.78
C GLU A 163 3.95 -13.02 18.88
N SER A 164 3.71 -13.92 17.93
CA SER A 164 4.73 -14.34 16.95
C SER A 164 5.20 -13.16 16.08
N TYR A 165 4.28 -12.37 15.53
CA TYR A 165 4.64 -11.25 14.67
C TYR A 165 5.34 -10.12 15.43
N ASN A 166 4.98 -9.89 16.70
CA ASN A 166 5.70 -8.94 17.55
C ASN A 166 7.15 -9.39 17.80
N LEU A 167 7.38 -10.68 17.98
CA LEU A 167 8.73 -11.22 18.13
C LEU A 167 9.55 -11.06 16.83
N ASP A 168 8.94 -11.34 15.67
CA ASP A 168 9.59 -11.13 14.37
C ASP A 168 9.97 -9.65 14.15
N LEU A 169 9.07 -8.73 14.52
CA LEU A 169 9.31 -7.29 14.44
C LEU A 169 10.39 -6.82 15.41
N TYR A 170 10.40 -7.37 16.63
CA TYR A 170 11.44 -7.10 17.62
C TYR A 170 12.81 -7.55 17.11
N ASN A 171 12.93 -8.76 16.60
CA ASN A 171 14.16 -9.30 16.03
C ASN A 171 14.64 -8.49 14.81
N ALA A 172 13.72 -7.91 14.04
CA ALA A 172 14.04 -7.01 12.92
C ALA A 172 14.38 -5.57 13.37
N GLY A 173 14.29 -5.28 14.67
CA GLY A 173 14.52 -3.95 15.23
C GLY A 173 13.47 -2.90 14.84
N LEU A 174 12.25 -3.34 14.55
CA LEU A 174 11.11 -2.49 14.17
C LEU A 174 10.09 -2.29 15.30
N LEU A 175 10.26 -3.00 16.40
CA LEU A 175 9.39 -2.94 17.56
C LEU A 175 10.22 -3.09 18.84
N ARG A 176 9.83 -2.37 19.90
CA ARG A 176 10.36 -2.53 21.25
C ARG A 176 9.20 -2.81 22.21
N PHE A 177 9.36 -3.76 23.11
CA PHE A 177 8.39 -4.04 24.17
C PHE A 177 8.46 -2.95 25.25
N LEU A 178 7.33 -2.52 25.73
CA LEU A 178 7.15 -1.65 26.88
C LEU A 178 6.40 -2.43 27.98
N SER A 179 6.42 -1.92 29.20
CA SER A 179 5.70 -2.53 30.34
C SER A 179 4.19 -2.66 30.10
N ASN A 180 3.61 -1.73 29.33
CA ASN A 180 2.16 -1.66 29.08
C ASN A 180 1.78 -1.66 27.58
N GLY A 181 2.69 -2.07 26.69
CA GLY A 181 2.43 -2.08 25.26
C GLY A 181 3.67 -2.22 24.38
N PHE A 182 3.69 -1.48 23.29
CA PHE A 182 4.73 -1.58 22.26
C PHE A 182 5.12 -0.20 21.76
N GLU A 183 6.40 -0.03 21.41
CA GLU A 183 6.89 1.13 20.69
C GLU A 183 7.42 0.68 19.34
N LEU A 184 6.97 1.34 18.28
CA LEU A 184 7.43 1.10 16.92
C LEU A 184 8.70 1.92 16.66
N THR A 185 9.68 1.28 16.00
CA THR A 185 10.95 1.91 15.63
C THR A 185 11.12 1.88 14.11
N PRO A 186 10.36 2.71 13.36
CA PRO A 186 10.28 2.61 11.90
C PRO A 186 11.59 3.00 11.18
N LYS A 187 12.57 3.59 11.88
CA LYS A 187 13.83 4.04 11.27
C LYS A 187 13.54 4.95 10.07
N ASP A 188 14.16 4.65 8.91
CA ASP A 188 13.97 5.39 7.64
C ASP A 188 12.83 4.84 6.78
N LEU A 189 11.94 4.05 7.38
CA LEU A 189 10.83 3.43 6.65
C LEU A 189 9.62 4.35 6.48
N LEU A 190 9.54 5.42 7.24
CA LEU A 190 8.48 6.43 7.11
C LEU A 190 9.06 7.71 6.50
N LEU A 191 8.20 8.50 5.84
CA LEU A 191 8.56 9.83 5.34
C LEU A 191 9.02 10.74 6.49
N SER A 192 8.40 10.58 7.67
CA SER A 192 8.86 11.15 8.93
C SER A 192 8.72 10.08 10.01
N ASN A 193 9.70 9.99 10.93
CA ASN A 193 9.63 9.08 12.08
C ASN A 193 8.53 9.48 13.07
N ASP A 194 8.08 10.73 13.02
CA ASP A 194 6.92 11.24 13.73
C ASP A 194 5.69 11.22 12.83
N ILE A 195 4.76 10.31 13.10
CA ILE A 195 3.52 10.14 12.32
C ILE A 195 2.66 11.43 12.36
N ALA A 196 2.64 12.14 13.47
CA ALA A 196 1.88 13.39 13.58
C ALA A 196 2.50 14.48 12.70
N LYS A 197 3.83 14.59 12.68
CA LYS A 197 4.57 15.49 11.80
C LYS A 197 4.36 15.13 10.35
N GLN A 198 4.46 13.85 9.99
CA GLN A 198 4.20 13.34 8.65
C GLN A 198 2.81 13.76 8.14
N ARG A 199 1.78 13.64 8.97
CA ARG A 199 0.41 14.03 8.61
C ARG A 199 0.26 15.55 8.41
N LYS A 200 1.06 16.37 9.10
CA LYS A 200 1.08 17.83 8.92
C LYS A 200 1.87 18.25 7.69
N GLU A 201 3.01 17.61 7.43
CA GLU A 201 3.87 17.92 6.27
C GLU A 201 3.22 17.54 4.95
N TRP A 202 2.42 16.47 4.95
CA TRP A 202 1.65 16.08 3.78
C TRP A 202 0.40 16.95 3.63
N ASN A 203 0.58 18.17 3.13
CA ASN A 203 -0.53 19.03 2.75
C ASN A 203 -0.54 19.16 1.21
N PRO A 204 -1.55 18.60 0.49
CA PRO A 204 -1.64 18.71 -0.97
C PRO A 204 -1.77 20.18 -1.43
N THR A 205 -2.14 21.12 -0.56
CA THR A 205 -2.16 22.55 -0.86
C THR A 205 -0.77 23.15 -0.99
N ASN A 206 0.27 22.51 -0.43
CA ASN A 206 1.67 22.93 -0.54
C ASN A 206 2.39 22.34 -1.76
N SER A 207 1.81 21.36 -2.44
CA SER A 207 2.34 20.90 -3.72
C SER A 207 1.98 21.95 -4.78
N LYS A 208 2.95 22.79 -5.17
CA LYS A 208 2.82 23.81 -6.23
C LYS A 208 2.40 23.23 -7.60
N ASN A 209 2.07 21.94 -7.68
CA ASN A 209 1.72 21.19 -8.88
C ASN A 209 0.34 20.55 -8.85
N VAL A 210 -0.59 21.00 -8.00
CA VAL A 210 -1.99 20.59 -8.15
C VAL A 210 -2.62 21.41 -9.25
N VAL A 211 -2.60 20.89 -10.47
CA VAL A 211 -3.46 21.39 -11.56
C VAL A 211 -4.90 21.19 -11.12
N LYS A 212 -5.56 22.27 -10.72
CA LYS A 212 -7.02 22.28 -10.53
C LYS A 212 -7.66 21.98 -11.89
N LEU A 213 -8.10 20.74 -12.09
CA LEU A 213 -8.99 20.39 -13.18
C LEU A 213 -10.35 21.03 -12.88
N VAL A 214 -10.56 22.24 -13.37
CA VAL A 214 -11.88 22.88 -13.41
C VAL A 214 -12.67 22.18 -14.52
N PHE A 215 -13.56 21.28 -14.14
CA PHE A 215 -14.56 20.78 -15.07
C PHE A 215 -15.55 21.91 -15.36
N LYS A 216 -15.40 22.54 -16.52
CA LYS A 216 -16.50 23.37 -17.06
C LYS A 216 -17.60 22.41 -17.49
N SER A 217 -18.69 22.36 -16.74
CA SER A 217 -19.95 21.79 -17.20
C SER A 217 -20.45 22.67 -18.36
N LYS A 218 -20.66 22.07 -19.53
CA LYS A 218 -21.50 22.60 -20.60
C LYS A 218 -22.85 21.96 -20.47
#